data_cb80954e2c6d57f95b4ae682136fae19
#
_entry.id   cb80954e2c6d57f95b4ae682136fae19
#
_cell.length_a   1.000
_cell.length_b   1.000
_cell.length_c   1.000
_cell.angle_alpha   90.00
_cell.angle_beta   90.00
_cell.angle_gamma   90.00
#
_symmetry.space_group_name_H-M   'P 1'
#
loop_
_entity.id
_entity.type
_entity.pdbx_description
1 polymer ?
#
loop_
_entity_poly.entity_id
_entity_poly.type
_entity_poly.pdbx_seq_one_letter_code
_entity_poly.pdbx_strand_id
1 'polypeptide(L)'
;MKTALVIGSSGLIGSHLLNLLLESSHYDKVVTFVKRDTGIKHPKLTQHIIDFDKPETYKELVVGDDLFCTIGTTIKKAGSQNAFRKVDFEYPSKFAAFALLNKVKHYLIISSLGADAKSGNFYLKTKGEIQDFLKDCNFESVSVLQPSLLLGNRTEFRLGEKVGAFFMKTLSFLFFGNLKKYKPIEGKTVAKAL
;
A
#
# COMPACT_ATOMS: atom_id res chain seq x y z
N MET A 1 -9.17 -21.64 7.90
CA MET A 1 -7.75 -21.24 7.72
C MET A 1 -7.74 -19.95 6.92
N LYS A 2 -7.35 -18.82 7.54
CA LYS A 2 -7.43 -17.50 6.90
C LYS A 2 -6.06 -17.09 6.34
N THR A 3 -6.04 -16.62 5.10
CA THR A 3 -4.83 -16.25 4.36
C THR A 3 -4.83 -14.76 4.03
N ALA A 4 -3.77 -14.05 4.47
CA ALA A 4 -3.49 -12.68 4.07
C ALA A 4 -2.57 -12.66 2.84
N LEU A 5 -2.93 -11.88 1.82
CA LEU A 5 -2.11 -11.58 0.66
C LEU A 5 -1.52 -10.17 0.80
N VAL A 6 -0.24 -9.98 0.53
CA VAL A 6 0.42 -8.68 0.68
C VAL A 6 1.24 -8.34 -0.55
N ILE A 7 0.96 -7.20 -1.17
CA ILE A 7 1.84 -6.55 -2.14
C ILE A 7 2.46 -5.29 -1.54
N GLY A 8 3.78 -5.11 -1.74
CA GLY A 8 4.52 -3.99 -1.15
C GLY A 8 5.06 -4.23 0.25
N SER A 9 5.18 -5.50 0.69
CA SER A 9 5.66 -5.92 2.01
C SER A 9 7.06 -5.42 2.39
N SER A 10 7.88 -5.02 1.43
CA SER A 10 9.22 -4.43 1.68
C SER A 10 9.21 -2.90 1.85
N GLY A 11 8.05 -2.25 1.68
CA GLY A 11 7.88 -0.81 1.85
C GLY A 11 7.77 -0.37 3.31
N LEU A 12 7.71 0.96 3.56
CA LEU A 12 7.63 1.55 4.91
C LEU A 12 6.44 1.00 5.72
N ILE A 13 5.24 1.00 5.15
CA ILE A 13 4.04 0.50 5.82
C ILE A 13 4.02 -1.03 5.73
N GLY A 14 4.32 -1.57 4.55
CA GLY A 14 4.22 -3.01 4.29
C GLY A 14 5.13 -3.88 5.16
N SER A 15 6.31 -3.39 5.54
CA SER A 15 7.21 -4.13 6.45
C SER A 15 6.66 -4.21 7.88
N HIS A 16 6.04 -3.13 8.37
CA HIS A 16 5.34 -3.15 9.66
C HIS A 16 4.09 -4.03 9.61
N LEU A 17 3.32 -3.93 8.52
CA LEU A 17 2.14 -4.75 8.32
C LEU A 17 2.49 -6.24 8.27
N LEU A 18 3.53 -6.61 7.53
CA LEU A 18 3.98 -8.00 7.43
C LEU A 18 4.26 -8.59 8.81
N ASN A 19 5.01 -7.88 9.66
CA ASN A 19 5.29 -8.34 11.02
C ASN A 19 3.99 -8.52 11.84
N LEU A 20 3.06 -7.55 11.77
CA LEU A 20 1.78 -7.64 12.47
C LEU A 20 0.96 -8.85 12.01
N LEU A 21 0.91 -9.13 10.71
CA LEU A 21 0.18 -10.27 10.15
C LEU A 21 0.82 -11.61 10.56
N LEU A 22 2.15 -11.69 10.60
CA LEU A 22 2.86 -12.90 11.01
C LEU A 22 2.66 -13.23 12.50
N GLU A 23 2.57 -12.19 13.35
CA GLU A 23 2.30 -12.33 14.78
C GLU A 23 0.81 -12.55 15.10
N SER A 24 -0.09 -12.17 14.19
CA SER A 24 -1.55 -12.24 14.39
C SER A 24 -2.04 -13.70 14.47
N SER A 25 -2.93 -13.98 15.41
CA SER A 25 -3.67 -15.26 15.48
C SER A 25 -4.82 -15.33 14.46
N HIS A 26 -5.17 -14.21 13.82
CA HIS A 26 -6.26 -14.13 12.86
C HIS A 26 -5.92 -14.78 11.50
N TYR A 27 -4.63 -14.79 11.14
CA TYR A 27 -4.14 -15.39 9.90
C TYR A 27 -3.27 -16.61 10.19
N ASP A 28 -3.58 -17.70 9.51
CA ASP A 28 -2.79 -18.94 9.54
C ASP A 28 -1.66 -18.91 8.51
N LYS A 29 -1.85 -18.12 7.43
CA LYS A 29 -0.91 -17.99 6.32
C LYS A 29 -0.82 -16.54 5.86
N VAL A 30 0.40 -16.09 5.54
CA VAL A 30 0.70 -14.80 4.91
C VAL A 30 1.47 -15.05 3.62
N VAL A 31 0.93 -14.57 2.52
CA VAL A 31 1.53 -14.70 1.18
C VAL A 31 1.98 -13.32 0.71
N THR A 32 3.25 -13.19 0.35
CA THR A 32 3.79 -11.93 -0.17
C THR A 32 4.23 -12.08 -1.62
N PHE A 33 3.99 -11.04 -2.41
CA PHE A 33 4.46 -10.92 -3.79
C PHE A 33 5.55 -9.87 -3.85
N VAL A 34 6.76 -10.27 -4.19
CA VAL A 34 7.97 -9.45 -4.10
C VAL A 34 8.79 -9.53 -5.39
N LYS A 35 9.58 -8.48 -5.68
CA LYS A 35 10.51 -8.48 -6.83
C LYS A 35 11.79 -9.27 -6.55
N ARG A 36 12.16 -9.45 -5.30
CA ARG A 36 13.38 -10.11 -4.84
C ARG A 36 13.12 -10.77 -3.50
N ASP A 37 13.81 -11.86 -3.22
CA ASP A 37 13.78 -12.47 -1.89
C ASP A 37 14.11 -11.43 -0.80
N THR A 38 13.29 -11.39 0.23
CA THR A 38 13.48 -10.49 1.37
C THR A 38 14.36 -11.09 2.46
N GLY A 39 14.69 -12.39 2.38
CA GLY A 39 15.42 -13.15 3.39
C GLY A 39 14.62 -13.43 4.67
N ILE A 40 13.36 -12.97 4.76
CA ILE A 40 12.52 -13.21 5.94
C ILE A 40 12.04 -14.66 5.93
N LYS A 41 12.27 -15.37 7.03
CA LYS A 41 11.80 -16.74 7.25
C LYS A 41 10.82 -16.78 8.41
N HIS A 42 9.63 -17.31 8.17
CA HIS A 42 8.61 -17.49 9.19
C HIS A 42 7.68 -18.65 8.80
N PRO A 43 7.22 -19.51 9.74
CA PRO A 43 6.36 -20.66 9.41
C PRO A 43 5.07 -20.32 8.65
N LYS A 44 4.47 -19.17 8.92
CA LYS A 44 3.28 -18.68 8.23
C LYS A 44 3.56 -18.02 6.88
N LEU A 45 4.82 -17.67 6.56
CA LEU A 45 5.17 -16.84 5.40
C LEU A 45 5.44 -17.70 4.15
N THR A 46 4.75 -17.37 3.08
CA THR A 46 5.10 -17.81 1.72
C THR A 46 5.48 -16.59 0.90
N GLN A 47 6.65 -16.57 0.28
CA GLN A 47 7.06 -15.51 -0.64
C GLN A 47 7.03 -16.00 -2.08
N HIS A 48 6.32 -15.27 -2.94
CA HIS A 48 6.39 -15.43 -4.37
C HIS A 48 7.26 -14.32 -4.95
N ILE A 49 8.40 -14.70 -5.53
CA ILE A 49 9.24 -13.77 -6.29
C ILE A 49 8.65 -13.69 -7.69
N ILE A 50 8.15 -12.50 -8.06
CA ILE A 50 7.42 -12.29 -9.31
C ILE A 50 7.98 -11.13 -10.12
N ASP A 51 7.77 -11.19 -11.43
CA ASP A 51 7.86 -10.05 -12.31
C ASP A 51 6.46 -9.42 -12.43
N PHE A 52 6.25 -8.24 -11.84
CA PHE A 52 4.96 -7.55 -11.87
C PHE A 52 4.50 -7.21 -13.31
N ASP A 53 5.42 -7.22 -14.28
CA ASP A 53 5.13 -6.95 -15.68
C ASP A 53 4.65 -8.18 -16.44
N LYS A 54 4.72 -9.36 -15.82
CA LYS A 54 4.26 -10.64 -16.38
C LYS A 54 3.08 -11.20 -15.57
N PRO A 55 1.91 -10.54 -15.61
CA PRO A 55 0.76 -10.89 -14.77
C PRO A 55 0.28 -12.33 -14.98
N GLU A 56 0.44 -12.89 -16.17
CA GLU A 56 0.10 -14.29 -16.50
C GLU A 56 0.85 -15.31 -15.65
N THR A 57 2.04 -14.94 -15.12
CA THR A 57 2.88 -15.87 -14.35
C THR A 57 2.45 -15.99 -12.89
N TYR A 58 1.65 -15.06 -12.38
CA TYR A 58 1.26 -15.05 -10.95
C TYR A 58 -0.25 -14.91 -10.67
N LYS A 59 -1.07 -14.80 -11.71
CA LYS A 59 -2.52 -14.63 -11.54
C LYS A 59 -3.17 -15.74 -10.70
N GLU A 60 -2.73 -16.98 -10.90
CA GLU A 60 -3.24 -18.16 -10.17
C GLU A 60 -2.70 -18.25 -8.73
N LEU A 61 -1.68 -17.45 -8.39
CA LEU A 61 -1.10 -17.42 -7.04
C LEU A 61 -1.81 -16.43 -6.11
N VAL A 62 -2.69 -15.56 -6.64
CA VAL A 62 -3.40 -14.54 -5.87
C VAL A 62 -4.64 -15.17 -5.21
N VAL A 63 -4.42 -16.14 -4.31
CA VAL A 63 -5.47 -16.91 -3.64
C VAL A 63 -5.38 -16.71 -2.13
N GLY A 64 -6.46 -16.21 -1.51
CA GLY A 64 -6.55 -15.92 -0.10
C GLY A 64 -7.87 -15.27 0.28
N ASP A 65 -7.94 -14.71 1.48
CA ASP A 65 -9.15 -14.07 2.01
C ASP A 65 -9.08 -12.54 1.91
N ASP A 66 -7.96 -11.95 2.34
CA ASP A 66 -7.76 -10.51 2.40
C ASP A 66 -6.52 -10.10 1.62
N LEU A 67 -6.63 -9.10 0.74
CA LEU A 67 -5.50 -8.56 -0.01
C LEU A 67 -5.13 -7.16 0.49
N PHE A 68 -3.93 -7.05 1.02
CA PHE A 68 -3.32 -5.81 1.49
C PHE A 68 -2.40 -5.22 0.41
N CYS A 69 -2.78 -4.07 -0.11
CA CYS A 69 -2.03 -3.34 -1.12
C CYS A 69 -1.29 -2.16 -0.47
N THR A 70 -0.03 -2.36 -0.16
CA THR A 70 0.86 -1.32 0.39
C THR A 70 1.94 -0.89 -0.61
N ILE A 71 1.81 -1.32 -1.88
CA ILE A 71 2.71 -0.90 -2.95
C ILE A 71 2.50 0.58 -3.26
N GLY A 72 3.57 1.26 -3.57
CA GLY A 72 3.55 2.66 -3.99
C GLY A 72 4.94 3.21 -4.18
N THR A 73 5.05 4.24 -5.01
CA THR A 73 6.31 4.92 -5.29
C THR A 73 6.14 6.44 -5.30
N THR A 74 7.12 7.14 -5.81
CA THR A 74 7.02 8.57 -6.14
C THR A 74 7.39 8.77 -7.59
N ILE A 75 6.90 9.85 -8.22
CA ILE A 75 7.27 10.18 -9.61
C ILE A 75 8.80 10.26 -9.74
N LYS A 76 9.48 10.88 -8.75
CA LYS A 76 10.95 10.97 -8.72
C LYS A 76 11.61 9.59 -8.68
N LYS A 77 11.12 8.66 -7.85
CA LYS A 77 11.69 7.30 -7.73
C LYS A 77 11.36 6.44 -8.94
N ALA A 78 10.18 6.60 -9.50
CA ALA A 78 9.76 5.90 -10.71
C ALA A 78 10.49 6.39 -11.97
N GLY A 79 10.98 7.64 -11.97
CA GLY A 79 11.69 8.26 -13.09
C GLY A 79 10.76 8.92 -14.11
N SER A 80 9.48 8.57 -14.14
CA SER A 80 8.48 9.19 -15.04
C SER A 80 7.06 9.04 -14.47
N GLN A 81 6.12 9.82 -15.00
CA GLN A 81 4.71 9.71 -14.69
C GLN A 81 4.13 8.34 -15.10
N ASN A 82 4.52 7.82 -16.27
CA ASN A 82 4.08 6.51 -16.75
C ASN A 82 4.56 5.39 -15.82
N ALA A 83 5.83 5.41 -15.42
CA ALA A 83 6.38 4.43 -14.48
C ALA A 83 5.74 4.55 -13.09
N PHE A 84 5.41 5.77 -12.64
CA PHE A 84 4.64 5.98 -11.42
C PHE A 84 3.24 5.37 -11.53
N ARG A 85 2.49 5.67 -12.61
CA ARG A 85 1.15 5.14 -12.85
C ARG A 85 1.14 3.61 -12.87
N LYS A 86 2.16 3.01 -13.47
CA LYS A 86 2.33 1.55 -13.51
C LYS A 86 2.37 0.94 -12.10
N VAL A 87 3.13 1.55 -11.20
CA VAL A 87 3.26 1.05 -9.81
C VAL A 87 2.04 1.38 -8.96
N ASP A 88 1.48 2.59 -9.09
CA ASP A 88 0.46 3.11 -8.18
C ASP A 88 -0.98 2.94 -8.68
N PHE A 89 -1.17 2.50 -9.93
CA PHE A 89 -2.47 2.18 -10.52
C PHE A 89 -2.51 0.79 -11.17
N GLU A 90 -1.61 0.50 -12.15
CA GLU A 90 -1.75 -0.73 -12.96
C GLU A 90 -1.50 -2.01 -12.15
N TYR A 91 -0.46 -2.05 -11.30
CA TYR A 91 -0.21 -3.22 -10.47
C TYR A 91 -1.33 -3.45 -9.45
N PRO A 92 -1.77 -2.44 -8.66
CA PRO A 92 -2.92 -2.59 -7.77
C PRO A 92 -4.20 -3.06 -8.47
N SER A 93 -4.53 -2.50 -9.64
CA SER A 93 -5.73 -2.89 -10.40
C SER A 93 -5.65 -4.31 -10.95
N LYS A 94 -4.48 -4.75 -11.43
CA LYS A 94 -4.26 -6.15 -11.85
C LYS A 94 -4.43 -7.13 -10.70
N PHE A 95 -3.83 -6.82 -9.54
CA PHE A 95 -4.01 -7.65 -8.34
C PHE A 95 -5.47 -7.67 -7.90
N ALA A 96 -6.20 -6.57 -7.99
CA ALA A 96 -7.64 -6.55 -7.68
C ALA A 96 -8.44 -7.46 -8.64
N ALA A 97 -8.16 -7.41 -9.94
CA ALA A 97 -8.81 -8.28 -10.92
C ALA A 97 -8.55 -9.77 -10.63
N PHE A 98 -7.31 -10.14 -10.32
CA PHE A 98 -6.96 -11.53 -10.00
C PHE A 98 -7.56 -11.97 -8.66
N ALA A 99 -7.56 -11.10 -7.67
CA ALA A 99 -8.17 -11.34 -6.38
C ALA A 99 -9.67 -11.64 -6.52
N LEU A 100 -10.39 -10.88 -7.34
CA LEU A 100 -11.81 -11.13 -7.65
C LEU A 100 -12.03 -12.46 -8.35
N LEU A 101 -11.22 -12.79 -9.37
CA LEU A 101 -11.28 -14.07 -10.08
C LEU A 101 -11.06 -15.24 -9.11
N ASN A 102 -10.19 -15.09 -8.13
CA ASN A 102 -9.85 -16.08 -7.14
C ASN A 102 -10.68 -15.97 -5.85
N LYS A 103 -11.79 -15.19 -5.87
CA LYS A 103 -12.77 -15.06 -4.78
C LYS A 103 -12.20 -14.51 -3.46
N VAL A 104 -11.18 -13.67 -3.55
CA VAL A 104 -10.71 -12.87 -2.41
C VAL A 104 -11.82 -11.90 -2.00
N LYS A 105 -12.11 -11.79 -0.71
CA LYS A 105 -13.27 -11.07 -0.20
C LYS A 105 -13.01 -9.60 0.07
N HIS A 106 -11.85 -9.29 0.63
CA HIS A 106 -11.53 -7.95 1.11
C HIS A 106 -10.28 -7.39 0.44
N TYR A 107 -10.35 -6.11 0.03
CA TYR A 107 -9.22 -5.39 -0.55
C TYR A 107 -8.92 -4.16 0.30
N LEU A 108 -7.70 -4.08 0.84
CA LEU A 108 -7.25 -2.98 1.68
C LEU A 108 -6.09 -2.26 0.97
N ILE A 109 -6.20 -0.95 0.77
CA ILE A 109 -5.19 -0.18 0.01
C ILE A 109 -4.74 1.07 0.75
N ILE A 110 -3.44 1.37 0.62
CA ILE A 110 -2.87 2.65 1.02
C ILE A 110 -2.92 3.61 -0.16
N SER A 111 -3.67 4.67 0.00
CA SER A 111 -3.76 5.80 -0.92
C SER A 111 -3.05 7.03 -0.34
N SER A 112 -3.58 8.21 -0.51
CA SER A 112 -3.02 9.47 -0.03
C SER A 112 -4.14 10.44 0.35
N LEU A 113 -3.92 11.24 1.38
CA LEU A 113 -4.80 12.36 1.70
C LEU A 113 -4.90 13.29 0.50
N GLY A 114 -6.14 13.66 0.14
CA GLY A 114 -6.45 14.51 -1.00
C GLY A 114 -6.44 13.80 -2.36
N ALA A 115 -6.37 12.46 -2.39
CA ALA A 115 -6.53 11.69 -3.62
C ALA A 115 -7.91 11.92 -4.25
N ASP A 116 -7.92 12.33 -5.51
CA ASP A 116 -9.12 12.64 -6.28
C ASP A 116 -8.83 12.43 -7.78
N ALA A 117 -9.64 11.60 -8.45
CA ALA A 117 -9.49 11.29 -9.87
C ALA A 117 -9.65 12.52 -10.78
N LYS A 118 -10.31 13.58 -10.28
CA LYS A 118 -10.49 14.87 -10.98
C LYS A 118 -9.39 15.88 -10.69
N SER A 119 -8.41 15.54 -9.84
CA SER A 119 -7.31 16.44 -9.46
C SER A 119 -6.46 16.84 -10.68
N GLY A 120 -6.09 18.12 -10.76
CA GLY A 120 -5.07 18.60 -11.70
C GLY A 120 -3.65 18.12 -11.35
N ASN A 121 -3.42 17.66 -10.12
CA ASN A 121 -2.16 17.08 -9.71
C ASN A 121 -2.09 15.61 -10.11
N PHE A 122 -1.13 15.25 -10.96
CA PHE A 122 -1.00 13.88 -11.50
C PHE A 122 -0.89 12.79 -10.42
N TYR A 123 -0.16 13.04 -9.33
CA TYR A 123 -0.03 12.10 -8.21
C TYR A 123 -1.39 11.86 -7.54
N LEU A 124 -2.09 12.92 -7.16
CA LEU A 124 -3.40 12.83 -6.50
C LEU A 124 -4.46 12.24 -7.42
N LYS A 125 -4.40 12.59 -8.71
CA LYS A 125 -5.26 12.03 -9.75
C LYS A 125 -5.10 10.51 -9.84
N THR A 126 -3.86 10.03 -9.99
CA THR A 126 -3.60 8.58 -10.09
C THR A 126 -4.07 7.83 -8.83
N LYS A 127 -3.86 8.43 -7.63
CA LYS A 127 -4.35 7.85 -6.37
C LYS A 127 -5.88 7.88 -6.25
N GLY A 128 -6.55 8.87 -6.84
CA GLY A 128 -8.01 8.92 -6.93
C GLY A 128 -8.55 7.88 -7.91
N GLU A 129 -7.94 7.77 -9.08
CA GLU A 129 -8.36 6.82 -10.11
C GLU A 129 -8.34 5.36 -9.62
N ILE A 130 -7.33 4.94 -8.85
CA ILE A 130 -7.33 3.58 -8.27
C ILE A 130 -8.42 3.39 -7.22
N GLN A 131 -8.76 4.44 -6.44
CA GLN A 131 -9.87 4.36 -5.49
C GLN A 131 -11.20 4.20 -6.22
N ASP A 132 -11.43 4.97 -7.27
CA ASP A 132 -12.66 4.89 -8.07
C ASP A 132 -12.75 3.51 -8.75
N PHE A 133 -11.67 3.02 -9.37
CA PHE A 133 -11.62 1.67 -9.91
C PHE A 133 -12.02 0.60 -8.88
N LEU A 134 -11.49 0.68 -7.66
CA LEU A 134 -11.78 -0.30 -6.61
C LEU A 134 -13.21 -0.21 -6.07
N LYS A 135 -13.85 0.97 -6.09
CA LYS A 135 -15.28 1.12 -5.73
C LYS A 135 -16.19 0.38 -6.69
N ASP A 136 -15.80 0.31 -7.96
CA ASP A 136 -16.56 -0.39 -9.01
C ASP A 136 -16.28 -1.91 -9.00
N CYS A 137 -15.31 -2.36 -8.20
CA CYS A 137 -15.00 -3.77 -8.02
C CYS A 137 -15.95 -4.42 -7.01
N ASN A 138 -16.40 -5.65 -7.31
CA ASN A 138 -17.37 -6.37 -6.48
C ASN A 138 -16.69 -7.19 -5.36
N PHE A 139 -15.87 -6.53 -4.52
CA PHE A 139 -15.37 -7.12 -3.27
C PHE A 139 -16.46 -7.07 -2.19
N GLU A 140 -16.42 -7.98 -1.20
CA GLU A 140 -17.28 -7.89 0.00
C GLU A 140 -16.98 -6.58 0.76
N SER A 141 -15.70 -6.17 0.81
CA SER A 141 -15.33 -4.84 1.30
C SER A 141 -14.06 -4.30 0.64
N VAL A 142 -14.01 -2.98 0.48
CA VAL A 142 -12.83 -2.23 0.07
C VAL A 142 -12.50 -1.20 1.14
N SER A 143 -11.32 -1.29 1.75
CA SER A 143 -10.82 -0.34 2.74
C SER A 143 -9.72 0.53 2.15
N VAL A 144 -9.95 1.85 2.11
CA VAL A 144 -8.98 2.81 1.58
C VAL A 144 -8.45 3.69 2.71
N LEU A 145 -7.17 3.54 3.02
CA LEU A 145 -6.49 4.41 3.98
C LEU A 145 -5.80 5.56 3.23
N GLN A 146 -6.13 6.78 3.62
CA GLN A 146 -5.57 8.01 3.04
C GLN A 146 -4.67 8.73 4.06
N PRO A 147 -3.47 8.20 4.34
CA PRO A 147 -2.58 8.85 5.28
C PRO A 147 -2.13 10.22 4.75
N SER A 148 -1.84 11.12 5.67
CA SER A 148 -1.11 12.35 5.43
C SER A 148 0.38 12.05 5.19
N LEU A 149 1.27 13.01 5.45
CA LEU A 149 2.72 12.80 5.31
C LEU A 149 3.19 11.65 6.23
N LEU A 150 3.77 10.63 5.61
CA LEU A 150 4.29 9.46 6.33
C LEU A 150 5.66 9.75 6.94
N LEU A 151 5.77 9.50 8.25
CA LEU A 151 7.03 9.49 8.97
C LEU A 151 7.57 8.06 9.10
N GLY A 152 8.87 7.90 9.04
CA GLY A 152 9.56 6.62 9.28
C GLY A 152 10.96 6.57 8.65
N ASN A 153 11.77 5.63 9.13
CA ASN A 153 13.09 5.36 8.57
C ASN A 153 12.92 4.67 7.20
N ARG A 154 13.04 5.46 6.13
CA ARG A 154 13.23 4.92 4.79
C ARG A 154 14.73 4.93 4.50
N THR A 155 15.23 3.87 3.88
CA THR A 155 16.61 3.80 3.38
C THR A 155 16.92 4.89 2.35
N GLU A 156 15.92 5.60 1.87
CA GLU A 156 16.05 6.70 0.92
C GLU A 156 15.32 7.95 1.43
N PHE A 157 16.07 9.03 1.65
CA PHE A 157 15.54 10.32 2.08
C PHE A 157 14.86 11.06 0.91
N ARG A 158 13.63 11.49 1.10
CA ARG A 158 13.03 12.54 0.27
C ARG A 158 13.59 13.88 0.72
N LEU A 159 14.47 14.49 -0.08
CA LEU A 159 15.19 15.74 0.25
C LEU A 159 14.27 16.92 0.69
N GLY A 160 13.00 16.95 0.26
CA GLY A 160 12.01 17.92 0.73
C GLY A 160 11.30 17.55 2.04
N GLU A 161 11.35 16.28 2.45
CA GLU A 161 10.62 15.80 3.63
C GLU A 161 11.33 16.14 4.95
N LYS A 162 12.68 16.29 4.97
CA LYS A 162 13.42 16.68 6.20
C LYS A 162 13.03 18.08 6.67
N VAL A 163 12.95 19.02 5.75
CA VAL A 163 12.59 20.41 6.05
C VAL A 163 11.11 20.48 6.38
N GLY A 164 10.25 19.86 5.57
CA GLY A 164 8.80 19.79 5.82
C GLY A 164 8.46 19.04 7.10
N ALA A 165 9.07 17.88 7.35
CA ALA A 165 8.81 17.07 8.56
C ALA A 165 9.33 17.77 9.84
N PHE A 166 10.47 18.44 9.78
CA PHE A 166 10.99 19.25 10.90
C PHE A 166 10.04 20.40 11.23
N PHE A 167 9.65 21.20 10.22
CA PHE A 167 8.69 22.29 10.40
C PHE A 167 7.32 21.78 10.86
N MET A 168 6.80 20.71 10.27
CA MET A 168 5.50 20.15 10.64
C MET A 168 5.51 19.48 12.02
N LYS A 169 6.61 18.88 12.44
CA LYS A 169 6.76 18.32 13.80
C LYS A 169 6.84 19.45 14.85
N THR A 170 7.55 20.51 14.53
CA THR A 170 7.68 21.70 15.41
C THR A 170 6.37 22.48 15.49
N LEU A 171 5.58 22.52 14.41
CA LEU A 171 4.27 23.19 14.35
C LEU A 171 3.09 22.24 14.61
N SER A 172 3.35 21.01 15.07
CA SER A 172 2.29 20.00 15.30
C SER A 172 1.20 20.44 16.27
N PHE A 173 1.50 21.40 17.15
CA PHE A 173 0.53 22.00 18.08
C PHE A 173 -0.49 22.91 17.39
N LEU A 174 -0.24 23.34 16.14
CA LEU A 174 -1.18 24.16 15.36
C LEU A 174 -2.23 23.32 14.59
N PHE A 175 -2.07 21.99 14.56
CA PHE A 175 -3.01 21.11 13.87
C PHE A 175 -4.14 20.67 14.80
N PHE A 176 -5.07 21.60 15.12
CA PHE A 176 -6.29 21.36 15.88
C PHE A 176 -7.54 21.25 14.98
N GLY A 177 -8.60 20.64 15.47
CA GLY A 177 -9.88 20.53 14.77
C GLY A 177 -9.72 19.89 13.39
N ASN A 178 -10.24 20.50 12.36
CA ASN A 178 -10.22 20.03 10.97
C ASN A 178 -8.82 19.91 10.36
N LEU A 179 -7.79 20.56 10.93
CA LEU A 179 -6.41 20.47 10.47
C LEU A 179 -5.69 19.22 10.99
N LYS A 180 -6.26 18.51 11.96
CA LYS A 180 -5.68 17.30 12.56
C LYS A 180 -5.39 16.21 11.52
N LYS A 181 -6.18 16.14 10.44
CA LYS A 181 -6.00 15.21 9.32
C LYS A 181 -4.69 15.39 8.53
N TYR A 182 -4.07 16.57 8.62
CA TYR A 182 -2.80 16.88 7.94
C TYR A 182 -1.57 16.58 8.81
N LYS A 183 -1.77 16.22 10.09
CA LYS A 183 -0.66 15.87 10.98
C LYS A 183 0.10 14.67 10.42
N PRO A 184 1.45 14.74 10.36
CA PRO A 184 2.27 13.61 9.94
C PRO A 184 2.01 12.36 10.81
N ILE A 185 1.99 11.19 10.18
CA ILE A 185 1.68 9.92 10.80
C ILE A 185 2.80 8.90 10.57
N GLU A 186 3.13 8.09 11.57
CA GLU A 186 4.12 7.03 11.44
C GLU A 186 3.59 5.87 10.61
N GLY A 187 4.46 5.30 9.75
CA GLY A 187 4.12 4.12 8.94
C GLY A 187 3.63 2.94 9.78
N LYS A 188 4.20 2.75 10.99
CA LYS A 188 3.75 1.73 11.95
C LYS A 188 2.30 1.95 12.40
N THR A 189 1.90 3.20 12.63
CA THR A 189 0.51 3.54 13.02
C THR A 189 -0.46 3.23 11.89
N VAL A 190 -0.08 3.54 10.65
CA VAL A 190 -0.91 3.23 9.47
C VAL A 190 -1.02 1.71 9.27
N ALA A 191 0.07 0.97 9.47
CA ALA A 191 0.05 -0.49 9.37
C ALA A 191 -0.88 -1.16 10.40
N LYS A 192 -1.04 -0.57 11.59
CA LYS A 192 -1.98 -1.05 12.61
C LYS A 192 -3.46 -0.78 12.28
N ALA A 193 -3.73 0.15 11.37
CA ALA A 193 -5.09 0.50 10.95
C ALA A 193 -5.57 -0.33 9.74
N LEU A 194 -4.68 -1.13 9.16
CA LEU A 194 -4.98 -2.14 8.14
C LEU A 194 -5.37 -3.46 8.77
#